data_44ce8fd0be2781bef26bb4af25d0c6bf
#
_entry.id   44ce8fd0be2781bef26bb4af25d0c6bf
#
_cell.length_a   1.000
_cell.length_b   1.000
_cell.length_c   1.000
_cell.angle_alpha   90.00
_cell.angle_beta   90.00
_cell.angle_gamma   90.00
#
_symmetry.space_group_name_H-M   'P 1'
#
loop_
_entity.id
_entity.type
_entity.pdbx_description
1 polymer ?
#
loop_
_entity_poly.entity_id
_entity_poly.type
_entity_poly.pdbx_seq_one_letter_code
_entity_poly.pdbx_strand_id
1 'polypeptide(L)'
;CNVIYGFRDFKVHSKICCITRQTDQGLQHITQLGTGNYNEKTAKLYTDLSFITTDETFGRDATEFFRNMGLENTSDNYDIMWVAPLQIKPMILAGIDAQIERKKAGEPCGLFFKTNSITDKDVIEKIVEASQAGVDVTLFVRGISCIVPGLEGYTEHVRVVSIVGRLLEHSRIYGFGPRDNMKVYLSSADLMTRNMDKRIEIAWPVLDSELREQILGYLDVSLSDTAKLRELMPDGSY
;
A
#
# COMPACT_ATOMS: atom_id res chain seq x y z
N CYS A 1 -31.29 1.24 -8.23
CA CYS A 1 -29.83 1.12 -8.15
C CYS A 1 -29.24 1.14 -9.55
N ASN A 2 -28.29 2.02 -9.79
CA ASN A 2 -27.52 1.98 -11.03
C ASN A 2 -26.31 1.07 -10.82
N VAL A 3 -26.07 0.15 -11.75
CA VAL A 3 -24.95 -0.78 -11.71
C VAL A 3 -24.01 -0.45 -12.86
N ILE A 4 -22.73 -0.23 -12.52
CA ILE A 4 -21.65 -0.01 -13.47
C ILE A 4 -20.73 -1.22 -13.38
N TYR A 5 -20.49 -1.88 -14.51
CA TYR A 5 -19.67 -3.10 -14.55
C TYR A 5 -18.16 -2.85 -14.59
N GLY A 6 -17.73 -1.61 -14.41
CA GLY A 6 -16.33 -1.20 -14.41
C GLY A 6 -15.83 -0.83 -15.81
N PHE A 7 -14.52 -0.85 -15.97
CA PHE A 7 -13.84 -0.53 -17.21
C PHE A 7 -13.80 -1.71 -18.17
N ARG A 8 -13.83 -1.43 -19.48
CA ARG A 8 -13.61 -2.44 -20.51
C ARG A 8 -12.20 -3.05 -20.42
N ASP A 9 -11.19 -2.20 -20.19
CA ASP A 9 -9.77 -2.59 -20.29
C ASP A 9 -9.08 -2.80 -18.94
N PHE A 10 -9.73 -2.39 -17.83
CA PHE A 10 -9.16 -2.46 -16.48
C PHE A 10 -10.06 -3.24 -15.54
N LYS A 11 -9.47 -4.18 -14.81
CA LYS A 11 -10.17 -4.82 -13.69
C LYS A 11 -10.24 -3.86 -12.51
N VAL A 12 -11.43 -3.52 -12.05
CA VAL A 12 -11.62 -2.74 -10.82
C VAL A 12 -11.36 -3.65 -9.61
N HIS A 13 -10.39 -3.29 -8.79
CA HIS A 13 -10.01 -4.05 -7.59
C HIS A 13 -9.97 -3.18 -6.33
N SER A 14 -10.21 -1.90 -6.45
CA SER A 14 -10.37 -0.96 -5.33
C SER A 14 -11.55 -1.33 -4.43
N LYS A 15 -11.46 -1.00 -3.14
CA LYS A 15 -12.51 -1.17 -2.14
C LYS A 15 -12.80 0.19 -1.53
N ILE A 16 -13.84 0.82 -2.04
CA ILE A 16 -14.25 2.17 -1.67
C ILE A 16 -15.77 2.23 -1.56
N CYS A 17 -16.26 2.88 -0.53
CA CYS A 17 -17.66 3.22 -0.35
C CYS A 17 -17.76 4.71 0.03
N CYS A 18 -18.67 5.43 -0.59
CA CYS A 18 -18.94 6.82 -0.26
C CYS A 18 -20.43 7.00 -0.01
N ILE A 19 -20.78 7.50 1.17
CA ILE A 19 -22.13 7.89 1.54
C ILE A 19 -22.18 9.40 1.59
N THR A 20 -23.03 10.00 0.76
CA THR A 20 -23.29 11.44 0.79
C THR A 20 -24.61 11.73 1.46
N ARG A 21 -24.63 12.59 2.45
CA ARG A 21 -25.83 13.02 3.14
C ARG A 21 -25.93 14.54 3.22
N GLN A 22 -27.16 15.05 3.23
CA GLN A 22 -27.45 16.44 3.52
C GLN A 22 -27.41 16.66 5.03
N THR A 23 -26.73 17.71 5.47
CA THR A 23 -26.71 18.19 6.86
C THR A 23 -27.09 19.67 6.88
N ASP A 24 -27.27 20.23 8.06
CA ASP A 24 -27.52 21.67 8.23
C ASP A 24 -26.34 22.55 7.77
N GLN A 25 -25.15 21.97 7.68
CA GLN A 25 -23.92 22.63 7.23
C GLN A 25 -23.59 22.36 5.75
N GLY A 26 -24.46 21.66 5.02
CA GLY A 26 -24.25 21.29 3.61
C GLY A 26 -24.10 19.79 3.39
N LEU A 27 -23.49 19.41 2.27
CA LEU A 27 -23.22 17.99 1.97
C LEU A 27 -22.04 17.49 2.82
N GLN A 28 -22.24 16.35 3.44
CA GLN A 28 -21.20 15.60 4.14
C GLN A 28 -20.96 14.27 3.43
N HIS A 29 -19.69 13.95 3.21
CA HIS A 29 -19.26 12.64 2.71
C HIS A 29 -18.75 11.78 3.86
N ILE A 30 -19.17 10.54 3.91
CA ILE A 30 -18.59 9.50 4.76
C ILE A 30 -17.92 8.51 3.81
N THR A 31 -16.59 8.51 3.83
CA THR A 31 -15.78 7.70 2.92
C THR A 31 -15.19 6.52 3.67
N GLN A 32 -15.36 5.31 3.13
CA GLN A 32 -14.70 4.11 3.62
C GLN A 32 -13.78 3.57 2.52
N LEU A 33 -12.52 3.29 2.90
CA LEU A 33 -11.48 2.71 2.06
C LEU A 33 -10.97 1.42 2.69
N GLY A 34 -10.76 0.39 1.89
CA GLY A 34 -10.38 -0.92 2.41
C GLY A 34 -9.24 -1.59 1.64
N THR A 35 -8.37 -2.30 2.36
CA THR A 35 -7.37 -3.18 1.74
C THR A 35 -8.00 -4.49 1.27
N GLY A 36 -9.11 -4.89 1.86
CA GLY A 36 -9.79 -6.17 1.66
C GLY A 36 -11.16 -6.08 1.01
N ASN A 37 -11.61 -7.18 0.44
CA ASN A 37 -12.86 -7.28 -0.30
C ASN A 37 -14.10 -7.17 0.61
N TYR A 38 -15.18 -6.58 0.08
CA TYR A 38 -16.52 -6.61 0.69
C TYR A 38 -17.15 -8.01 0.49
N ASN A 39 -16.59 -9.00 1.17
CA ASN A 39 -17.05 -10.38 1.07
C ASN A 39 -16.92 -11.06 2.44
N GLU A 40 -18.07 -11.49 2.98
CA GLU A 40 -18.12 -12.06 4.34
C GLU A 40 -17.35 -13.39 4.50
N LYS A 41 -17.16 -14.16 3.42
CA LYS A 41 -16.39 -15.40 3.49
C LYS A 41 -14.90 -15.11 3.62
N THR A 42 -14.37 -14.21 2.78
CA THR A 42 -12.95 -13.82 2.83
C THR A 42 -12.63 -12.99 4.07
N ALA A 43 -13.56 -12.15 4.55
CA ALA A 43 -13.38 -11.36 5.76
C ALA A 43 -13.15 -12.20 7.03
N LYS A 44 -13.63 -13.45 7.06
CA LYS A 44 -13.39 -14.39 8.16
C LYS A 44 -12.00 -15.05 8.13
N LEU A 45 -11.32 -14.98 7.00
CA LEU A 45 -10.07 -15.69 6.74
C LEU A 45 -8.87 -14.76 6.55
N TYR A 46 -9.12 -13.47 6.26
CA TYR A 46 -8.11 -12.49 5.91
C TYR A 46 -7.94 -11.43 6.99
N THR A 47 -6.72 -10.97 7.18
CA THR A 47 -6.44 -9.78 7.95
C THR A 47 -6.40 -8.58 7.00
N ASP A 48 -7.33 -7.66 7.18
CA ASP A 48 -7.43 -6.45 6.37
C ASP A 48 -7.63 -5.22 7.25
N LEU A 49 -7.39 -4.06 6.67
CA LEU A 49 -7.60 -2.77 7.31
C LEU A 49 -8.73 -2.04 6.59
N SER A 50 -9.61 -1.43 7.37
CA SER A 50 -10.70 -0.59 6.90
C SER A 50 -10.58 0.79 7.54
N PHE A 51 -10.55 1.83 6.72
CA PHE A 51 -10.44 3.22 7.13
C PHE A 51 -11.74 3.93 6.82
N ILE A 52 -12.32 4.62 7.80
CA ILE A 52 -13.55 5.38 7.65
C ILE A 52 -13.29 6.81 8.11
N THR A 53 -13.69 7.78 7.28
CA THR A 53 -13.47 9.21 7.57
C THR A 53 -14.60 10.08 7.05
N THR A 54 -14.75 11.24 7.67
CA THR A 54 -15.61 12.34 7.19
C THR A 54 -14.79 13.53 6.69
N ASP A 55 -13.48 13.37 6.56
CA ASP A 55 -12.61 14.41 6.00
C ASP A 55 -13.03 14.73 4.56
N GLU A 56 -13.17 16.03 4.29
CA GLU A 56 -13.70 16.53 3.02
C GLU A 56 -12.78 16.22 1.84
N THR A 57 -11.47 16.15 2.06
CA THR A 57 -10.51 15.84 0.99
C THR A 57 -10.70 14.42 0.49
N PHE A 58 -10.85 13.47 1.42
CA PHE A 58 -11.21 12.09 1.07
C PHE A 58 -12.58 12.01 0.40
N GLY A 59 -13.55 12.83 0.85
CA GLY A 59 -14.89 12.91 0.26
C GLY A 59 -14.86 13.41 -1.19
N ARG A 60 -14.06 14.43 -1.48
CA ARG A 60 -13.86 14.95 -2.85
C ARG A 60 -13.21 13.88 -3.75
N ASP A 61 -12.12 13.26 -3.28
CA ASP A 61 -11.43 12.22 -4.03
C ASP A 61 -12.34 11.01 -4.30
N ALA A 62 -13.12 10.59 -3.31
CA ALA A 62 -14.10 9.51 -3.49
C ALA A 62 -15.17 9.86 -4.53
N THR A 63 -15.67 11.08 -4.50
CA THR A 63 -16.66 11.56 -5.48
C THR A 63 -16.08 11.59 -6.89
N GLU A 64 -14.85 12.10 -7.02
CA GLU A 64 -14.12 12.12 -8.29
C GLU A 64 -13.83 10.69 -8.79
N PHE A 65 -13.44 9.79 -7.88
CA PHE A 65 -13.24 8.38 -8.21
C PHE A 65 -14.50 7.76 -8.81
N PHE A 66 -15.67 7.91 -8.18
CA PHE A 66 -16.92 7.36 -8.70
C PHE A 66 -17.38 8.03 -9.99
N ARG A 67 -17.11 9.33 -10.16
CA ARG A 67 -17.35 10.03 -11.43
C ARG A 67 -16.53 9.42 -12.56
N ASN A 68 -15.24 9.21 -12.33
CA ASN A 68 -14.33 8.59 -13.31
C ASN A 68 -14.73 7.14 -13.61
N MET A 69 -15.14 6.37 -12.59
CA MET A 69 -15.69 5.02 -12.81
C MET A 69 -16.91 5.04 -13.72
N GLY A 70 -17.83 6.00 -13.54
CA GLY A 70 -19.02 6.15 -14.35
C GLY A 70 -18.77 6.54 -15.81
N LEU A 71 -17.65 7.21 -16.07
CA LEU A 71 -17.23 7.68 -17.39
C LEU A 71 -16.21 6.78 -18.09
N GLU A 72 -15.81 5.67 -17.46
CA GLU A 72 -14.70 4.81 -17.90
C GLU A 72 -13.42 5.65 -18.16
N ASN A 73 -13.15 6.63 -17.30
CA ASN A 73 -12.01 7.55 -17.42
C ASN A 73 -10.94 7.23 -16.38
N THR A 74 -9.67 7.18 -16.81
CA THR A 74 -8.52 7.18 -15.91
C THR A 74 -8.07 8.61 -15.68
N SER A 75 -7.84 8.99 -14.42
CA SER A 75 -7.43 10.33 -14.03
C SER A 75 -6.34 10.27 -12.97
N ASP A 76 -5.50 11.28 -12.93
CA ASP A 76 -4.52 11.56 -11.87
C ASP A 76 -4.90 12.79 -11.04
N ASN A 77 -6.12 13.31 -11.20
CA ASN A 77 -6.60 14.50 -10.53
C ASN A 77 -7.26 14.15 -9.17
N TYR A 78 -6.45 13.63 -8.25
CA TYR A 78 -6.85 13.37 -6.88
C TYR A 78 -5.97 14.18 -5.92
N ASP A 79 -6.56 14.70 -4.84
CA ASP A 79 -5.87 15.55 -3.88
C ASP A 79 -4.90 14.75 -3.00
N ILE A 80 -5.34 13.58 -2.51
CA ILE A 80 -4.58 12.81 -1.52
C ILE A 80 -4.54 11.30 -1.80
N MET A 81 -5.53 10.75 -2.50
CA MET A 81 -5.52 9.35 -2.91
C MET A 81 -4.60 9.15 -4.13
N TRP A 82 -3.96 8.01 -4.18
CA TRP A 82 -3.25 7.56 -5.39
C TRP A 82 -4.10 6.49 -6.08
N VAL A 83 -4.35 6.67 -7.36
CA VAL A 83 -5.18 5.75 -8.14
C VAL A 83 -4.36 5.15 -9.29
N ALA A 84 -4.32 3.81 -9.35
CA ALA A 84 -3.74 3.11 -10.49
C ALA A 84 -4.71 3.15 -11.69
N PRO A 85 -4.19 3.16 -12.94
CA PRO A 85 -2.79 2.90 -13.31
C PRO A 85 -1.87 4.13 -13.30
N LEU A 86 -2.37 5.35 -13.05
CA LEU A 86 -1.58 6.56 -13.30
C LEU A 86 -0.70 7.00 -12.12
N GLN A 87 -1.11 6.75 -10.86
CA GLN A 87 -0.44 7.38 -9.73
C GLN A 87 0.31 6.40 -8.80
N ILE A 88 -0.21 5.21 -8.49
CA ILE A 88 0.37 4.37 -7.41
C ILE A 88 1.84 4.08 -7.68
N LYS A 89 2.22 3.59 -8.87
CA LYS A 89 3.62 3.27 -9.19
C LYS A 89 4.51 4.51 -9.16
N PRO A 90 4.21 5.61 -9.87
CA PRO A 90 5.02 6.83 -9.82
C PRO A 90 5.22 7.38 -8.40
N MET A 91 4.19 7.34 -7.57
CA MET A 91 4.27 7.84 -6.20
C MET A 91 5.10 6.93 -5.29
N ILE A 92 5.05 5.61 -5.49
CA ILE A 92 5.94 4.68 -4.78
C ILE A 92 7.39 4.94 -5.17
N LEU A 93 7.69 5.06 -6.47
CA LEU A 93 9.05 5.34 -6.95
C LEU A 93 9.58 6.67 -6.39
N ALA A 94 8.76 7.73 -6.44
CA ALA A 94 9.12 9.03 -5.86
C ALA A 94 9.32 8.97 -4.33
N GLY A 95 8.51 8.16 -3.63
CA GLY A 95 8.68 7.93 -2.19
C GLY A 95 10.00 7.23 -1.86
N ILE A 96 10.42 6.26 -2.68
CA ILE A 96 11.72 5.59 -2.53
C ILE A 96 12.87 6.57 -2.84
N ASP A 97 12.77 7.35 -3.93
CA ASP A 97 13.77 8.38 -4.29
C ASP A 97 13.96 9.39 -3.15
N ALA A 98 12.87 9.81 -2.51
CA ALA A 98 12.95 10.72 -1.37
C ALA A 98 13.74 10.11 -0.19
N GLN A 99 13.65 8.79 0.05
CA GLN A 99 14.44 8.14 1.10
C GLN A 99 15.92 7.99 0.70
N ILE A 100 16.21 7.77 -0.57
CA ILE A 100 17.59 7.78 -1.11
C ILE A 100 18.24 9.15 -0.90
N GLU A 101 17.53 10.24 -1.23
CA GLU A 101 18.06 11.61 -1.03
C GLU A 101 18.25 11.94 0.44
N ARG A 102 17.33 11.52 1.33
CA ARG A 102 17.52 11.67 2.77
C ARG A 102 18.76 10.93 3.27
N LYS A 103 19.00 9.70 2.80
CA LYS A 103 20.20 8.93 3.13
C LYS A 103 21.49 9.66 2.71
N LYS A 104 21.51 10.19 1.48
CA LYS A 104 22.64 10.99 0.98
C LYS A 104 22.89 12.25 1.81
N ALA A 105 21.82 12.86 2.33
CA ALA A 105 21.90 14.02 3.22
C ALA A 105 22.30 13.66 4.67
N GLY A 106 22.47 12.38 5.01
CA GLY A 106 22.74 11.92 6.38
C GLY A 106 21.54 12.00 7.31
N GLU A 107 20.33 12.09 6.76
CA GLU A 107 19.08 12.17 7.51
C GLU A 107 18.52 10.77 7.80
N PRO A 108 17.73 10.62 8.89
CA PRO A 108 17.01 9.39 9.15
C PRO A 108 16.07 9.03 8.00
N CYS A 109 16.14 7.79 7.52
CA CYS A 109 15.35 7.28 6.42
C CYS A 109 15.00 5.81 6.63
N GLY A 110 14.15 5.26 5.80
CA GLY A 110 13.78 3.84 5.81
C GLY A 110 12.59 3.56 4.91
N LEU A 111 12.42 2.31 4.53
CA LEU A 111 11.34 1.84 3.68
C LEU A 111 10.71 0.58 4.28
N PHE A 112 9.39 0.53 4.25
CA PHE A 112 8.62 -0.63 4.66
C PHE A 112 7.51 -0.91 3.65
N PHE A 113 7.43 -2.15 3.16
CA PHE A 113 6.33 -2.57 2.28
C PHE A 113 5.75 -3.89 2.75
N LYS A 114 4.49 -3.88 3.20
CA LYS A 114 3.68 -5.09 3.38
C LYS A 114 2.81 -5.26 2.14
N THR A 115 2.96 -6.40 1.48
CA THR A 115 2.25 -6.74 0.24
C THR A 115 2.07 -8.24 0.14
N ASN A 116 1.11 -8.71 -0.65
CA ASN A 116 0.98 -10.14 -0.87
C ASN A 116 2.09 -10.67 -1.78
N SER A 117 2.46 -9.91 -2.80
CA SER A 117 3.53 -10.27 -3.74
C SER A 117 4.24 -9.04 -4.27
N ILE A 118 5.52 -9.18 -4.58
CA ILE A 118 6.33 -8.17 -5.24
C ILE A 118 6.97 -8.75 -6.51
N THR A 119 6.54 -8.25 -7.67
CA THR A 119 6.97 -8.72 -9.00
C THR A 119 7.12 -7.57 -10.01
N ASP A 120 6.81 -6.34 -9.62
CA ASP A 120 6.97 -5.18 -10.50
C ASP A 120 8.44 -4.84 -10.65
N LYS A 121 8.93 -4.87 -11.90
CA LYS A 121 10.35 -4.69 -12.22
C LYS A 121 10.85 -3.32 -11.79
N ASP A 122 10.10 -2.25 -12.11
CA ASP A 122 10.53 -0.88 -11.83
C ASP A 122 10.65 -0.64 -10.31
N VAL A 123 9.68 -1.17 -9.53
CA VAL A 123 9.70 -1.09 -8.07
C VAL A 123 10.87 -1.88 -7.49
N ILE A 124 11.14 -3.09 -8.01
CA ILE A 124 12.26 -3.93 -7.57
C ILE A 124 13.60 -3.24 -7.85
N GLU A 125 13.80 -2.72 -9.07
CA GLU A 125 15.03 -2.00 -9.45
C GLU A 125 15.23 -0.77 -8.56
N LYS A 126 14.17 -0.02 -8.25
CA LYS A 126 14.24 1.13 -7.35
C LYS A 126 14.54 0.74 -5.89
N ILE A 127 14.06 -0.41 -5.40
CA ILE A 127 14.43 -0.95 -4.09
C ILE A 127 15.92 -1.35 -4.06
N VAL A 128 16.43 -1.95 -5.13
CA VAL A 128 17.87 -2.25 -5.25
C VAL A 128 18.69 -0.97 -5.19
N GLU A 129 18.30 0.07 -5.92
CA GLU A 129 18.94 1.39 -5.88
C GLU A 129 18.94 1.99 -4.47
N ALA A 130 17.82 1.88 -3.75
CA ALA A 130 17.71 2.33 -2.35
C ALA A 130 18.68 1.56 -1.43
N SER A 131 18.75 0.23 -1.57
CA SER A 131 19.70 -0.60 -0.83
C SER A 131 21.15 -0.22 -1.12
N GLN A 132 21.50 -0.03 -2.40
CA GLN A 132 22.85 0.42 -2.80
C GLN A 132 23.20 1.79 -2.23
N ALA A 133 22.21 2.66 -2.04
CA ALA A 133 22.40 3.94 -1.34
C ALA A 133 22.49 3.79 0.19
N GLY A 134 22.30 2.59 0.73
CA GLY A 134 22.36 2.27 2.16
C GLY A 134 21.04 2.53 2.91
N VAL A 135 19.90 2.63 2.23
CA VAL A 135 18.58 2.74 2.86
C VAL A 135 18.12 1.35 3.29
N ASP A 136 17.76 1.20 4.56
CA ASP A 136 17.19 -0.05 5.06
C ASP A 136 15.77 -0.25 4.56
N VAL A 137 15.50 -1.41 3.96
CA VAL A 137 14.22 -1.78 3.37
C VAL A 137 13.70 -3.07 4.00
N THR A 138 12.52 -3.02 4.58
CA THR A 138 11.82 -4.21 5.08
C THR A 138 10.64 -4.53 4.17
N LEU A 139 10.64 -5.73 3.60
CA LEU A 139 9.56 -6.27 2.79
C LEU A 139 8.83 -7.37 3.56
N PHE A 140 7.55 -7.19 3.84
CA PHE A 140 6.69 -8.20 4.43
C PHE A 140 5.84 -8.83 3.33
N VAL A 141 6.29 -9.95 2.79
CA VAL A 141 5.70 -10.60 1.60
C VAL A 141 5.31 -12.03 1.94
N ARG A 142 4.02 -12.35 1.85
CA ARG A 142 3.52 -13.71 2.14
C ARG A 142 3.46 -14.64 0.93
N GLY A 143 3.56 -14.10 -0.28
CA GLY A 143 3.47 -14.83 -1.55
C GLY A 143 4.76 -14.71 -2.36
N ILE A 144 4.65 -14.34 -3.63
CA ILE A 144 5.78 -14.29 -4.55
C ILE A 144 6.67 -13.06 -4.24
N SER A 145 7.96 -13.31 -4.00
CA SER A 145 9.00 -12.28 -4.01
C SER A 145 9.94 -12.53 -5.18
N CYS A 146 10.07 -11.52 -6.06
CA CYS A 146 11.07 -11.52 -7.14
C CYS A 146 12.32 -10.72 -6.76
N ILE A 147 12.52 -10.45 -5.46
CA ILE A 147 13.75 -9.86 -4.93
C ILE A 147 14.39 -10.84 -3.95
N VAL A 148 15.69 -11.04 -4.10
CA VAL A 148 16.52 -11.85 -3.19
C VAL A 148 17.22 -10.88 -2.23
N PRO A 149 17.04 -11.01 -0.91
CA PRO A 149 17.69 -10.14 0.06
C PRO A 149 19.16 -10.51 0.28
N GLY A 150 19.95 -9.59 0.83
CA GLY A 150 21.30 -9.85 1.33
C GLY A 150 22.36 -10.13 0.26
N LEU A 151 22.12 -9.78 -1.00
CA LEU A 151 23.12 -9.92 -2.06
C LEU A 151 24.12 -8.75 -2.00
N GLU A 152 25.41 -9.09 -1.88
CA GLU A 152 26.50 -8.13 -1.83
C GLU A 152 26.50 -7.16 -3.03
N GLY A 153 26.57 -5.86 -2.76
CA GLY A 153 26.53 -4.79 -3.76
C GLY A 153 25.15 -4.50 -4.36
N TYR A 154 24.10 -5.22 -3.95
CA TYR A 154 22.75 -5.04 -4.51
C TYR A 154 21.66 -4.88 -3.44
N THR A 155 21.46 -5.90 -2.60
CA THR A 155 20.31 -5.96 -1.67
C THR A 155 20.74 -6.19 -0.23
N GLU A 156 21.92 -5.75 0.16
CA GLU A 156 22.50 -5.90 1.51
C GLU A 156 21.62 -5.27 2.59
N HIS A 157 20.93 -4.18 2.24
CA HIS A 157 20.00 -3.46 3.12
C HIS A 157 18.54 -3.88 2.94
N VAL A 158 18.27 -4.97 2.21
CA VAL A 158 16.91 -5.49 2.04
C VAL A 158 16.71 -6.70 2.93
N ARG A 159 15.66 -6.64 3.74
CA ARG A 159 15.16 -7.75 4.55
C ARG A 159 13.79 -8.16 4.02
N VAL A 160 13.59 -9.45 3.75
CA VAL A 160 12.30 -9.99 3.30
C VAL A 160 11.78 -10.97 4.35
N VAL A 161 10.60 -10.70 4.87
CA VAL A 161 9.95 -11.55 5.87
C VAL A 161 8.56 -11.99 5.42
N SER A 162 8.12 -13.13 5.96
CA SER A 162 6.82 -13.71 5.66
C SER A 162 6.18 -14.29 6.92
N ILE A 163 4.86 -14.13 7.04
CA ILE A 163 4.05 -14.85 8.01
C ILE A 163 2.95 -15.59 7.26
N VAL A 164 2.88 -16.90 7.46
CA VAL A 164 1.79 -17.76 7.02
C VAL A 164 1.16 -18.40 8.25
N GLY A 165 -0.01 -17.92 8.62
CA GLY A 165 -0.70 -18.31 9.83
C GLY A 165 -2.12 -18.82 9.58
N ARG A 166 -2.93 -18.86 10.66
CA ARG A 166 -4.35 -19.22 10.59
C ARG A 166 -5.15 -18.25 9.73
N LEU A 167 -4.84 -16.96 9.83
CA LEU A 167 -5.44 -15.91 9.00
C LEU A 167 -4.45 -15.52 7.91
N LEU A 168 -4.96 -15.15 6.76
CA LEU A 168 -4.16 -14.72 5.63
C LEU A 168 -3.75 -13.25 5.81
N GLU A 169 -2.46 -12.97 5.87
CA GLU A 169 -1.91 -11.62 5.91
C GLU A 169 -2.17 -10.93 4.56
N HIS A 170 -3.23 -10.11 4.47
CA HIS A 170 -3.74 -9.59 3.20
C HIS A 170 -3.66 -8.07 3.07
N SER A 171 -3.57 -7.34 4.17
CA SER A 171 -3.43 -5.88 4.13
C SER A 171 -2.17 -5.44 3.38
N ARG A 172 -2.25 -4.32 2.64
CA ARG A 172 -1.11 -3.68 1.98
C ARG A 172 -0.83 -2.37 2.67
N ILE A 173 0.43 -2.21 3.08
CA ILE A 173 0.90 -1.05 3.83
C ILE A 173 2.22 -0.60 3.20
N TYR A 174 2.32 0.67 2.83
CA TYR A 174 3.54 1.27 2.33
C TYR A 174 4.03 2.32 3.31
N GLY A 175 5.27 2.21 3.74
CA GLY A 175 5.90 3.09 4.71
C GLY A 175 7.14 3.76 4.16
N PHE A 176 7.23 5.09 4.33
CA PHE A 176 8.34 5.91 3.88
C PHE A 176 8.85 6.76 5.03
N GLY A 177 10.10 6.61 5.41
CA GLY A 177 10.76 7.31 6.52
C GLY A 177 11.17 6.39 7.67
N PRO A 178 11.86 6.95 8.69
CA PRO A 178 12.20 6.20 9.90
C PRO A 178 10.94 5.85 10.69
N ARG A 179 11.02 4.80 11.53
CA ARG A 179 9.88 4.24 12.28
C ARG A 179 9.09 5.29 13.08
N ASP A 180 9.78 6.21 13.72
CA ASP A 180 9.20 7.26 14.57
C ASP A 180 8.51 8.39 13.78
N ASN A 181 8.82 8.53 12.50
CA ASN A 181 8.23 9.53 11.61
C ASN A 181 7.89 8.96 10.23
N MET A 182 7.43 7.72 10.18
CA MET A 182 7.06 7.04 8.95
C MET A 182 5.75 7.59 8.38
N LYS A 183 5.76 7.98 7.12
CA LYS A 183 4.53 8.21 6.34
C LYS A 183 3.95 6.87 5.95
N VAL A 184 2.73 6.60 6.40
CA VAL A 184 2.04 5.32 6.18
C VAL A 184 0.92 5.50 5.18
N TYR A 185 0.89 4.62 4.18
CA TYR A 185 -0.18 4.48 3.20
C TYR A 185 -0.77 3.08 3.27
N LEU A 186 -2.09 3.00 3.19
CA LEU A 186 -2.81 1.74 3.00
C LEU A 186 -3.19 1.61 1.52
N SER A 187 -3.29 0.38 1.02
CA SER A 187 -3.59 0.16 -0.40
C SER A 187 -4.42 -1.10 -0.65
N SER A 188 -5.14 -1.11 -1.76
CA SER A 188 -5.72 -2.31 -2.35
C SER A 188 -4.74 -3.05 -3.28
N ALA A 189 -3.64 -2.41 -3.69
CA ALA A 189 -2.68 -2.91 -4.67
C ALA A 189 -1.54 -3.71 -4.03
N ASP A 190 -1.15 -4.80 -4.67
CA ASP A 190 0.14 -5.44 -4.46
C ASP A 190 1.22 -4.76 -5.33
N LEU A 191 2.50 -4.96 -5.00
CA LEU A 191 3.63 -4.46 -5.78
C LEU A 191 3.88 -5.34 -7.03
N MET A 192 2.85 -5.47 -7.85
CA MET A 192 2.84 -6.29 -9.06
C MET A 192 2.47 -5.44 -10.27
N THR A 193 3.15 -5.65 -11.41
CA THR A 193 2.90 -4.92 -12.65
C THR A 193 1.41 -4.92 -13.05
N ARG A 194 0.73 -6.07 -12.91
CA ARG A 194 -0.70 -6.14 -13.21
C ARG A 194 -1.58 -5.24 -12.32
N ASN A 195 -1.19 -5.03 -11.04
CA ASN A 195 -1.92 -4.14 -10.13
C ASN A 195 -1.64 -2.68 -10.47
N MET A 196 -0.40 -2.37 -10.85
CA MET A 196 0.04 -1.02 -11.17
C MET A 196 -0.48 -0.53 -12.52
N ASP A 197 -0.50 -1.42 -13.55
CA ASP A 197 -0.67 -1.03 -14.94
C ASP A 197 -1.99 -1.53 -15.57
N LYS A 198 -2.67 -2.55 -14.96
CA LYS A 198 -3.83 -3.24 -15.57
C LYS A 198 -5.05 -3.31 -14.66
N ARG A 199 -5.03 -2.60 -13.53
CA ARG A 199 -6.13 -2.56 -12.58
C ARG A 199 -6.43 -1.14 -12.14
N ILE A 200 -7.67 -0.94 -11.70
CA ILE A 200 -8.03 0.23 -10.90
C ILE A 200 -7.86 -0.16 -9.45
N GLU A 201 -6.84 0.39 -8.82
CA GLU A 201 -6.48 0.20 -7.43
C GLU A 201 -6.41 1.56 -6.74
N ILE A 202 -6.46 1.58 -5.42
CA ILE A 202 -6.34 2.79 -4.61
C ILE A 202 -5.28 2.62 -3.54
N ALA A 203 -4.59 3.71 -3.23
CA ALA A 203 -3.79 3.88 -2.03
C ALA A 203 -4.11 5.22 -1.39
N TRP A 204 -4.01 5.31 -0.06
CA TRP A 204 -4.34 6.52 0.69
C TRP A 204 -3.47 6.67 1.93
N PRO A 205 -3.11 7.91 2.32
CA PRO A 205 -2.31 8.16 3.51
C PRO A 205 -3.12 7.99 4.80
N VAL A 206 -2.45 7.56 5.85
CA VAL A 206 -2.96 7.59 7.22
C VAL A 206 -2.44 8.87 7.89
N LEU A 207 -3.25 9.93 7.86
CA LEU A 207 -2.87 11.26 8.34
C LEU A 207 -2.95 11.38 9.86
N ASP A 208 -3.91 10.68 10.48
CA ASP A 208 -4.09 10.67 11.92
C ASP A 208 -2.93 9.95 12.61
N SER A 209 -2.31 10.62 13.59
CA SER A 209 -1.13 10.11 14.29
C SER A 209 -1.44 8.89 15.17
N GLU A 210 -2.61 8.82 15.80
CA GLU A 210 -2.98 7.69 16.64
C GLU A 210 -3.26 6.45 15.80
N LEU A 211 -3.98 6.60 14.68
CA LEU A 211 -4.22 5.50 13.75
C LEU A 211 -2.92 5.02 13.11
N ARG A 212 -2.02 5.94 12.77
CA ARG A 212 -0.69 5.60 12.26
C ARG A 212 0.09 4.78 13.28
N GLU A 213 0.14 5.19 14.55
CA GLU A 213 0.83 4.44 15.61
C GLU A 213 0.19 3.07 15.86
N GLN A 214 -1.14 2.93 15.77
CA GLN A 214 -1.80 1.63 15.87
C GLN A 214 -1.35 0.69 14.74
N ILE A 215 -1.24 1.18 13.50
CA ILE A 215 -0.76 0.39 12.36
C ILE A 215 0.72 0.02 12.55
N LEU A 216 1.54 0.97 12.95
CA LEU A 216 2.97 0.72 13.18
C LEU A 216 3.18 -0.25 14.35
N GLY A 217 2.40 -0.14 15.43
CA GLY A 217 2.42 -1.09 16.54
C GLY A 217 1.98 -2.51 16.12
N TYR A 218 0.98 -2.63 15.26
CA TYR A 218 0.63 -3.92 14.65
C TYR A 218 1.78 -4.51 13.86
N LEU A 219 2.50 -3.70 13.09
CA LEU A 219 3.68 -4.16 12.33
C LEU A 219 4.82 -4.57 13.25
N ASP A 220 5.10 -3.81 14.31
CA ASP A 220 6.13 -4.12 15.29
C ASP A 220 5.88 -5.48 15.96
N VAL A 221 4.63 -5.74 16.38
CA VAL A 221 4.22 -7.05 16.92
C VAL A 221 4.40 -8.15 15.89
N SER A 222 4.00 -7.92 14.64
CA SER A 222 4.15 -8.91 13.57
C SER A 222 5.62 -9.23 13.28
N LEU A 223 6.48 -8.21 13.25
CA LEU A 223 7.93 -8.36 13.00
C LEU A 223 8.68 -8.98 14.17
N SER A 224 8.11 -8.95 15.38
CA SER A 224 8.67 -9.59 16.58
C SER A 224 8.19 -11.03 16.80
N ASP A 225 7.32 -11.57 15.91
CA ASP A 225 6.78 -12.92 16.04
C ASP A 225 7.89 -13.97 15.85
N THR A 226 8.17 -14.70 16.90
CA THR A 226 9.18 -15.80 16.92
C THR A 226 8.61 -17.16 16.53
N ALA A 227 7.29 -17.29 16.40
CA ALA A 227 6.62 -18.56 16.12
C ALA A 227 6.37 -18.81 14.63
N LYS A 228 5.93 -17.78 13.91
CA LYS A 228 5.46 -17.87 12.52
C LYS A 228 6.25 -17.04 11.52
N LEU A 229 6.92 -15.98 11.97
CA LEU A 229 7.77 -15.19 11.08
C LEU A 229 8.88 -16.05 10.50
N ARG A 230 9.06 -15.96 9.20
CA ARG A 230 10.18 -16.54 8.46
C ARG A 230 10.89 -15.42 7.72
N GLU A 231 12.18 -15.51 7.63
CA GLU A 231 13.02 -14.58 6.89
C GLU A 231 13.61 -15.27 5.67
N LEU A 232 13.46 -14.66 4.50
CA LEU A 232 14.06 -15.16 3.27
C LEU A 232 15.56 -14.91 3.30
N MET A 233 16.33 -15.95 3.09
CA MET A 233 17.79 -15.89 3.06
C MET A 233 18.33 -15.71 1.63
N PRO A 234 19.60 -15.28 1.45
CA PRO A 234 20.20 -15.10 0.12
C PRO A 234 20.24 -16.37 -0.75
N ASP A 235 20.23 -17.54 -0.13
CA ASP A 235 20.18 -18.84 -0.82
C ASP A 235 18.76 -19.29 -1.20
N GLY A 236 17.75 -18.49 -0.89
CA GLY A 236 16.33 -18.77 -1.15
C GLY A 236 15.64 -19.62 -0.07
N SER A 237 16.34 -19.98 1.02
CA SER A 237 15.73 -20.65 2.18
C SER A 237 14.97 -19.66 3.07
N TYR A 238 14.10 -20.22 4.01
CA TYR A 238 13.33 -19.47 5.01
C TYR A 238 13.62 -19.96 6.42
#